data_1b7c994780bf75bc2863bc4c70265ef3
#
_entry.id   1b7c994780bf75bc2863bc4c70265ef3
#
_cell.length_a   1.000
_cell.length_b   1.000
_cell.length_c   1.000
_cell.angle_alpha   90.00
_cell.angle_beta   90.00
_cell.angle_gamma   90.00
#
_symmetry.space_group_name_H-M   'P 1'
#
loop_
_entity.id
_entity.type
_entity.pdbx_description
1 polymer ?
#
loop_
_entity_poly.entity_id
_entity_poly.type
_entity_poly.pdbx_seq_one_letter_code
_entity_poly.pdbx_strand_id
1 'polypeptide(L)'
;GFTVCNDVSAWDIERENPLYLPQSKIFYGCCALGPVLATKSGIGNPYDLKITCEIIRDDKAIFAGEINSSAMKRTFDELTDFLCRDNPIPIGTVMTTGTGIMIPNDYALAAGDVVEIEIEGIGKLSNPVREL
;
A
#
# COMPACT_ATOMS: atom_id res chain seq x y z
N GLY A 1 1.25 3.39 15.31
CA GLY A 1 -0.07 3.45 14.71
C GLY A 1 -0.09 2.84 13.32
N PHE A 2 -1.27 2.79 12.71
CA PHE A 2 -1.51 2.16 11.40
C PHE A 2 -2.27 3.13 10.49
N THR A 3 -1.96 3.09 9.21
CA THR A 3 -2.64 3.89 8.19
C THR A 3 -2.69 3.09 6.88
N VAL A 4 -3.58 3.46 5.98
CA VAL A 4 -3.56 2.91 4.63
C VAL A 4 -2.41 3.56 3.85
N CYS A 5 -1.69 2.77 3.08
CA CYS A 5 -0.67 3.24 2.14
C CYS A 5 -0.98 2.72 0.74
N ASN A 6 -1.06 3.65 -0.21
CA ASN A 6 -1.05 3.32 -1.62
C ASN A 6 0.38 3.49 -2.14
N ASP A 7 1.10 2.39 -2.32
CA ASP A 7 2.48 2.32 -2.78
C ASP A 7 2.49 2.00 -4.28
N VAL A 8 2.23 3.01 -5.09
CA VAL A 8 2.18 2.86 -6.56
C VAL A 8 3.57 2.56 -7.09
N SER A 9 3.68 1.51 -7.89
CA SER A 9 4.97 1.02 -8.39
C SER A 9 4.99 1.01 -9.91
N ALA A 10 6.11 1.46 -10.50
CA ALA A 10 6.39 1.31 -11.94
C ALA A 10 6.81 -0.14 -12.21
N TRP A 11 5.84 -1.01 -12.46
CA TRP A 11 6.04 -2.45 -12.57
C TRP A 11 6.87 -2.89 -13.77
N ASP A 12 6.87 -2.16 -14.84
CA ASP A 12 7.75 -2.34 -15.98
C ASP A 12 9.22 -2.29 -15.54
N ILE A 13 9.60 -1.25 -14.78
CA ILE A 13 10.94 -1.07 -14.24
C ILE A 13 11.26 -2.15 -13.18
N GLU A 14 10.33 -2.40 -12.25
CA GLU A 14 10.53 -3.38 -11.19
C GLU A 14 10.80 -4.80 -11.72
N ARG A 15 10.17 -5.17 -12.82
CA ARG A 15 10.28 -6.52 -13.42
C ARG A 15 11.52 -6.73 -14.26
N GLU A 16 12.17 -5.67 -14.71
CA GLU A 16 13.41 -5.82 -15.46
C GLU A 16 14.53 -6.39 -14.59
N ASN A 17 14.64 -5.95 -13.36
CA ASN A 17 15.67 -6.41 -12.44
C ASN A 17 15.28 -6.12 -10.98
N PRO A 18 15.45 -7.08 -10.04
CA PRO A 18 15.19 -6.87 -8.62
C PRO A 18 15.96 -5.66 -8.01
N LEU A 19 17.10 -5.29 -8.59
CA LEU A 19 17.85 -4.10 -8.16
C LEU A 19 17.12 -2.77 -8.45
N TYR A 20 16.13 -2.79 -9.32
CA TYR A 20 15.36 -1.60 -9.69
C TYR A 20 14.13 -1.37 -8.79
N LEU A 21 13.92 -2.21 -7.78
CA LEU A 21 12.82 -2.03 -6.82
C LEU A 21 12.77 -0.62 -6.21
N PRO A 22 13.88 -0.02 -5.72
CA PRO A 22 13.83 1.36 -5.23
C PRO A 22 13.44 2.36 -6.32
N GLN A 23 13.97 2.20 -7.53
CA GLN A 23 13.70 3.10 -8.65
C GLN A 23 12.23 3.08 -9.09
N SER A 24 11.57 1.92 -8.98
CA SER A 24 10.16 1.77 -9.34
C SER A 24 9.21 2.49 -8.37
N LYS A 25 9.71 3.01 -7.25
CA LYS A 25 8.94 3.57 -6.13
C LYS A 25 9.35 4.99 -5.71
N ILE A 26 10.08 5.73 -6.54
CA ILE A 26 10.62 7.06 -6.20
C ILE A 26 10.22 8.17 -7.17
N PHE A 27 9.13 8.00 -7.91
CA PHE A 27 8.58 9.05 -8.77
C PHE A 27 7.57 9.91 -8.02
N TYR A 28 7.28 11.10 -8.55
CA TYR A 28 6.35 12.03 -7.92
C TYR A 28 4.94 11.42 -7.80
N GLY A 29 4.35 11.51 -6.59
CA GLY A 29 3.01 10.98 -6.33
C GLY A 29 2.92 9.46 -6.21
N CYS A 30 4.05 8.73 -6.16
CA CYS A 30 4.07 7.27 -6.04
C CYS A 30 3.56 6.72 -4.71
N CYS A 31 3.46 7.55 -3.68
CA CYS A 31 3.05 7.11 -2.34
C CYS A 31 1.99 8.06 -1.76
N ALA A 32 0.86 7.51 -1.35
CA ALA A 32 -0.17 8.23 -0.62
C ALA A 32 -0.49 7.52 0.69
N LEU A 33 -0.74 8.32 1.73
CA LEU A 33 -1.03 7.85 3.09
C LEU A 33 -2.35 8.46 3.57
N GLY A 34 -3.17 7.68 4.28
CA GLY A 34 -4.42 8.17 4.86
C GLY A 34 -5.43 7.04 5.09
N PRO A 35 -6.71 7.37 5.33
CA PRO A 35 -7.24 8.72 5.58
C PRO A 35 -6.88 9.27 6.97
N VAL A 36 -6.54 8.37 7.90
CA VAL A 36 -6.21 8.69 9.29
C VAL A 36 -5.04 7.83 9.78
N LEU A 37 -4.42 8.24 10.87
CA LEU A 37 -3.49 7.40 11.64
C LEU A 37 -4.26 6.77 12.81
N ALA A 38 -4.61 5.50 12.67
CA ALA A 38 -5.23 4.73 13.74
C ALA A 38 -4.20 4.33 14.82
N THR A 39 -4.55 4.50 16.08
CA THR A 39 -3.67 4.06 17.17
C THR A 39 -3.71 2.55 17.33
N LYS A 40 -2.66 1.98 17.93
CA LYS A 40 -2.61 0.54 18.24
C LYS A 40 -3.81 0.08 19.09
N SER A 41 -4.23 0.91 20.03
CA SER A 41 -5.40 0.61 20.89
C SER A 41 -6.74 0.75 20.16
N GLY A 42 -6.80 1.59 19.11
CA GLY A 42 -8.04 1.84 18.36
C GLY A 42 -8.34 0.80 17.29
N ILE A 43 -7.30 0.11 16.79
CA ILE A 43 -7.45 -0.82 15.66
C ILE A 43 -7.77 -2.27 16.10
N GLY A 44 -7.62 -2.60 17.37
CA GLY A 44 -7.80 -3.96 17.87
C GLY A 44 -6.67 -4.90 17.45
N ASN A 45 -6.98 -5.97 16.71
CA ASN A 45 -5.99 -6.92 16.24
C ASN A 45 -5.50 -6.56 14.83
N PRO A 46 -4.30 -6.00 14.65
CA PRO A 46 -3.80 -5.60 13.35
C PRO A 46 -3.47 -6.79 12.42
N TYR A 47 -3.49 -8.02 12.95
CA TYR A 47 -3.29 -9.25 12.17
C TYR A 47 -4.60 -9.91 11.71
N ASP A 48 -5.73 -9.24 11.87
CA ASP A 48 -7.03 -9.75 11.41
C ASP A 48 -7.91 -8.61 10.89
N LEU A 49 -7.42 -7.92 9.88
CA LEU A 49 -8.11 -6.81 9.23
C LEU A 49 -8.39 -7.17 7.77
N LYS A 50 -9.62 -6.94 7.33
CA LYS A 50 -9.96 -7.00 5.91
C LYS A 50 -9.34 -5.82 5.19
N ILE A 51 -8.70 -6.09 4.04
CA ILE A 51 -8.09 -5.10 3.15
C ILE A 51 -8.71 -5.30 1.78
N THR A 52 -9.23 -4.24 1.17
CA THR A 52 -9.74 -4.25 -0.20
C THR A 52 -9.00 -3.23 -1.05
N CYS A 53 -8.90 -3.50 -2.35
CA CYS A 53 -8.36 -2.57 -3.33
C CYS A 53 -9.23 -2.63 -4.58
N GLU A 54 -9.64 -1.46 -5.07
CA GLU A 54 -10.37 -1.31 -6.33
C GLU A 54 -9.66 -0.32 -7.24
N ILE A 55 -9.71 -0.58 -8.55
CA ILE A 55 -9.35 0.39 -9.59
C ILE A 55 -10.65 0.73 -10.33
N ILE A 56 -10.98 2.02 -10.34
CA ILE A 56 -12.20 2.55 -10.93
C ILE A 56 -11.81 3.35 -12.18
N ARG A 57 -12.40 3.01 -13.32
CA ARG A 57 -12.27 3.68 -14.62
C ARG A 57 -13.67 3.93 -15.18
N ASP A 58 -13.96 5.15 -15.58
CA ASP A 58 -15.28 5.55 -16.12
C ASP A 58 -16.45 5.12 -15.20
N ASP A 59 -16.31 5.42 -13.89
CA ASP A 59 -17.27 5.07 -12.83
C ASP A 59 -17.55 3.56 -12.67
N LYS A 60 -16.67 2.70 -13.18
CA LYS A 60 -16.78 1.24 -13.05
C LYS A 60 -15.52 0.66 -12.42
N ALA A 61 -15.71 -0.25 -11.47
CA ALA A 61 -14.62 -1.05 -10.97
C ALA A 61 -14.13 -1.99 -12.08
N ILE A 62 -12.91 -1.72 -12.59
CA ILE A 62 -12.26 -2.59 -13.57
C ILE A 62 -11.44 -3.69 -12.89
N PHE A 63 -11.01 -3.46 -11.66
CA PHE A 63 -10.33 -4.42 -10.81
C PHE A 63 -10.89 -4.31 -9.39
N ALA A 64 -11.06 -5.45 -8.72
CA ALA A 64 -11.36 -5.54 -7.31
C ALA A 64 -10.60 -6.73 -6.71
N GLY A 65 -9.92 -6.49 -5.60
CA GLY A 65 -9.18 -7.51 -4.86
C GLY A 65 -9.38 -7.36 -3.36
N GLU A 66 -9.28 -8.47 -2.64
CA GLU A 66 -9.33 -8.46 -1.18
C GLU A 66 -8.34 -9.44 -0.57
N ILE A 67 -7.89 -9.13 0.63
CA ILE A 67 -7.06 -10.00 1.45
C ILE A 67 -7.30 -9.67 2.93
N ASN A 68 -6.94 -10.59 3.80
CA ASN A 68 -6.88 -10.33 5.23
C ASN A 68 -5.41 -10.16 5.68
N SER A 69 -5.15 -9.24 6.61
CA SER A 69 -3.80 -9.00 7.13
C SER A 69 -3.18 -10.21 7.81
N SER A 70 -3.98 -11.21 8.21
CA SER A 70 -3.50 -12.50 8.71
C SER A 70 -2.67 -13.30 7.69
N ALA A 71 -2.76 -12.96 6.41
CA ALA A 71 -1.93 -13.56 5.36
C ALA A 71 -0.48 -13.06 5.36
N MET A 72 -0.13 -12.06 6.18
CA MET A 72 1.24 -11.58 6.30
C MET A 72 2.16 -12.69 6.81
N LYS A 73 3.26 -12.91 6.09
CA LYS A 73 4.26 -13.91 6.46
C LYS A 73 5.16 -13.46 7.61
N ARG A 74 5.47 -12.16 7.69
CA ARG A 74 6.32 -11.54 8.70
C ARG A 74 5.45 -10.77 9.69
N THR A 75 5.82 -10.79 10.94
CA THR A 75 5.16 -9.97 11.96
C THR A 75 5.61 -8.51 11.86
N PHE A 76 4.80 -7.59 12.39
CA PHE A 76 5.20 -6.17 12.47
C PHE A 76 6.45 -5.99 13.32
N ASP A 77 6.61 -6.78 14.39
CA ASP A 77 7.79 -6.72 15.26
C ASP A 77 9.04 -7.19 14.50
N GLU A 78 8.98 -8.31 13.75
CA GLU A 78 10.09 -8.74 12.89
C GLU A 78 10.51 -7.67 11.88
N LEU A 79 9.52 -7.05 11.19
CA LEU A 79 9.80 -5.99 10.22
C LEU A 79 10.43 -4.77 10.88
N THR A 80 9.93 -4.38 12.05
CA THR A 80 10.46 -3.25 12.81
C THR A 80 11.88 -3.53 13.31
N ASP A 81 12.14 -4.73 13.82
CA ASP A 81 13.47 -5.14 14.28
C ASP A 81 14.50 -5.09 13.15
N PHE A 82 14.12 -5.53 11.94
CA PHE A 82 14.99 -5.42 10.78
C PHE A 82 15.25 -3.97 10.38
N LEU A 83 14.20 -3.13 10.35
CA LEU A 83 14.32 -1.72 9.98
C LEU A 83 15.20 -0.94 10.96
N CYS A 84 15.05 -1.18 12.26
CA CYS A 84 15.72 -0.43 13.31
C CYS A 84 17.12 -0.97 13.66
N ARG A 85 17.52 -2.12 13.12
CA ARG A 85 18.81 -2.74 13.41
C ARG A 85 19.95 -1.87 12.88
N ASP A 86 20.74 -1.30 13.81
CA ASP A 86 21.86 -0.40 13.53
C ASP A 86 21.48 0.81 12.64
N ASN A 87 20.17 1.15 12.63
CA ASN A 87 19.63 2.19 11.78
C ASN A 87 18.72 3.12 12.60
N PRO A 88 19.16 4.35 12.92
CA PRO A 88 18.34 5.28 13.65
C PRO A 88 17.19 5.79 12.80
N ILE A 89 15.98 5.42 13.17
CA ILE A 89 14.76 5.80 12.47
C ILE A 89 14.16 7.05 13.10
N PRO A 90 13.98 8.16 12.36
CA PRO A 90 13.36 9.38 12.86
C PRO A 90 11.89 9.16 13.25
N ILE A 91 11.43 9.96 14.22
CA ILE A 91 10.00 10.03 14.58
C ILE A 91 9.21 10.49 13.34
N GLY A 92 8.09 9.82 13.07
CA GLY A 92 7.25 10.10 11.90
C GLY A 92 7.61 9.27 10.66
N THR A 93 8.60 8.39 10.76
CA THR A 93 8.87 7.43 9.67
C THR A 93 7.69 6.48 9.50
N VAL A 94 7.32 6.26 8.25
CA VAL A 94 6.31 5.28 7.85
C VAL A 94 7.01 4.09 7.21
N MET A 95 6.69 2.89 7.68
CA MET A 95 7.15 1.64 7.11
C MET A 95 6.02 0.98 6.34
N THR A 96 6.20 0.76 5.05
CA THR A 96 5.29 -0.07 4.24
C THR A 96 5.57 -1.54 4.52
N THR A 97 4.51 -2.33 4.66
CA THR A 97 4.61 -3.75 5.04
C THR A 97 4.38 -4.71 3.88
N GLY A 98 4.27 -4.15 2.68
CA GLY A 98 3.97 -4.89 1.46
C GLY A 98 2.48 -5.12 1.25
N THR A 99 2.16 -5.81 0.17
CA THR A 99 0.79 -6.14 -0.20
C THR A 99 0.66 -7.62 -0.57
N GLY A 100 -0.52 -8.18 -0.36
CA GLY A 100 -0.90 -9.49 -0.88
C GLY A 100 -1.94 -9.41 -1.99
N ILE A 101 -2.40 -8.21 -2.36
CA ILE A 101 -3.30 -8.00 -3.50
C ILE A 101 -2.42 -7.77 -4.74
N MET A 102 -2.38 -8.78 -5.61
CA MET A 102 -1.60 -8.72 -6.85
C MET A 102 -2.50 -8.29 -7.99
N ILE A 103 -2.22 -7.12 -8.56
CA ILE A 103 -2.96 -6.57 -9.69
C ILE A 103 -2.38 -7.16 -10.99
N PRO A 104 -3.19 -7.85 -11.83
CA PRO A 104 -2.72 -8.35 -13.12
C PRO A 104 -2.32 -7.22 -14.08
N ASN A 105 -1.44 -7.54 -15.05
CA ASN A 105 -0.90 -6.54 -16.00
C ASN A 105 -1.96 -5.84 -16.85
N ASP A 106 -3.07 -6.52 -17.11
CA ASP A 106 -4.17 -6.00 -17.93
C ASP A 106 -4.88 -4.79 -17.27
N TYR A 107 -4.59 -4.54 -16.00
CA TYR A 107 -5.15 -3.45 -15.20
C TYR A 107 -4.11 -2.35 -14.91
N ALA A 108 -3.20 -2.08 -15.83
CA ALA A 108 -2.29 -0.94 -15.71
C ALA A 108 -3.08 0.36 -15.51
N LEU A 109 -2.60 1.20 -14.59
CA LEU A 109 -3.23 2.47 -14.28
C LEU A 109 -3.15 3.42 -15.49
N ALA A 110 -4.21 4.18 -15.70
CA ALA A 110 -4.30 5.23 -16.72
C ALA A 110 -4.75 6.55 -16.09
N ALA A 111 -4.44 7.65 -16.74
CA ALA A 111 -4.93 8.96 -16.32
C ALA A 111 -6.46 8.97 -16.23
N GLY A 112 -7.00 9.47 -15.14
CA GLY A 112 -8.44 9.48 -14.85
C GLY A 112 -8.95 8.30 -14.04
N ASP A 113 -8.14 7.25 -13.83
CA ASP A 113 -8.50 6.20 -12.91
C ASP A 113 -8.55 6.72 -11.46
N VAL A 114 -9.27 6.00 -10.61
CA VAL A 114 -9.24 6.19 -9.17
C VAL A 114 -8.86 4.87 -8.52
N VAL A 115 -7.84 4.89 -7.67
CA VAL A 115 -7.47 3.74 -6.84
C VAL A 115 -8.06 3.93 -5.46
N GLU A 116 -8.88 2.99 -5.00
CA GLU A 116 -9.44 2.96 -3.67
C GLU A 116 -8.89 1.78 -2.88
N ILE A 117 -8.36 2.05 -1.70
CA ILE A 117 -7.87 1.04 -0.76
C ILE A 117 -8.57 1.27 0.57
N GLU A 118 -9.21 0.23 1.08
CA GLU A 118 -9.86 0.28 2.38
C GLU A 118 -9.27 -0.78 3.31
N ILE A 119 -9.01 -0.39 4.55
CA ILE A 119 -8.61 -1.28 5.63
C ILE A 119 -9.63 -1.16 6.75
N GLU A 120 -10.20 -2.28 7.15
CA GLU A 120 -11.14 -2.36 8.25
C GLU A 120 -10.59 -1.68 9.51
N GLY A 121 -11.40 -0.82 10.15
CA GLY A 121 -11.01 -0.07 11.34
C GLY A 121 -10.09 1.13 11.10
N ILE A 122 -9.61 1.38 9.86
CA ILE A 122 -8.83 2.56 9.49
C ILE A 122 -9.63 3.46 8.56
N GLY A 123 -10.27 2.89 7.54
CA GLY A 123 -11.06 3.60 6.55
C GLY A 123 -10.51 3.46 5.13
N LYS A 124 -11.04 4.29 4.25
CA LYS A 124 -10.80 4.26 2.81
C LYS A 124 -9.89 5.42 2.37
N LEU A 125 -8.82 5.08 1.66
CA LEU A 125 -7.96 6.01 0.94
C LEU A 125 -8.32 5.96 -0.54
N SER A 126 -8.62 7.12 -1.14
CA SER A 126 -8.99 7.24 -2.56
C SER A 126 -8.03 8.20 -3.25
N ASN A 127 -7.38 7.76 -4.32
CA ASN A 127 -6.37 8.52 -5.02
C ASN A 127 -6.68 8.58 -6.53
N PRO A 128 -6.84 9.79 -7.09
CA PRO A 128 -6.94 9.94 -8.55
C PRO A 128 -5.57 9.70 -9.20
N VAL A 129 -5.57 9.02 -10.33
CA VAL A 129 -4.39 8.82 -11.18
C VAL A 129 -4.27 9.97 -12.18
N ARG A 130 -3.09 10.56 -12.27
CA ARG A 130 -2.79 11.66 -13.19
C ARG A 130 -1.52 11.35 -13.95
N GLU A 131 -1.48 11.80 -15.19
CA GLU A 131 -0.25 11.89 -15.98
C GLU A 131 0.57 13.09 -15.49
N LEU A 132 1.91 12.95 -15.42
CA LEU A 132 2.84 13.97 -14.95
C LEU A 132 3.43 14.75 -16.11
#